data_e22f373b429257e90cce2ac6693f9fb3
#
_entry.id   e22f373b429257e90cce2ac6693f9fb3
#
_cell.length_a   1.000
_cell.length_b   1.000
_cell.length_c   1.000
_cell.angle_alpha   90.00
_cell.angle_beta   90.00
_cell.angle_gamma   90.00
#
_symmetry.space_group_name_H-M   'P 1'
#
loop_
_entity.id
_entity.type
_entity.pdbx_description
1 polymer ?
#
loop_
_entity_poly.entity_id
_entity_poly.type
_entity_poly.pdbx_seq_one_letter_code
_entity_poly.pdbx_strand_id
1 'polypeptide(L)'
;MHSSSRTQYGRLESRRNVFLERARESALLTIPTIMPRAGFTDASKIRTPYQSIGARGVNNLAAKLQMALFPPNQSFFRLTVDDYTIAEITGGNDEARAAIDEDLATVERSVINELEGEGMRNPLFEALRHLVVTGNYLLYLPAKGSMKGFSLDKFVVSRDPSGALKKVIIKESFSPDTLDPDVLAIAGFDPAASD
;
A
#
# COMPACT_ATOMS: atom_id res chain seq x y z
N MET A 1 -28.96 4.84 11.44
CA MET A 1 -28.80 5.24 10.02
C MET A 1 -27.35 4.99 9.60
N HIS A 2 -27.09 3.98 8.78
CA HIS A 2 -25.77 3.78 8.19
C HIS A 2 -25.57 4.83 7.09
N SER A 3 -24.71 5.80 7.33
CA SER A 3 -24.27 6.76 6.31
C SER A 3 -23.62 6.00 5.15
N SER A 4 -24.01 6.30 3.91
CA SER A 4 -23.41 5.71 2.71
C SER A 4 -21.88 5.87 2.74
N SER A 5 -21.14 4.88 2.22
CA SER A 5 -19.67 4.94 2.11
C SER A 5 -19.20 6.20 1.37
N ARG A 6 -19.95 6.65 0.37
CA ARG A 6 -19.71 7.90 -0.36
C ARG A 6 -19.76 9.14 0.54
N THR A 7 -20.78 9.23 1.41
CA THR A 7 -20.92 10.37 2.35
C THR A 7 -19.82 10.36 3.39
N GLN A 8 -19.43 9.15 3.87
CA GLN A 8 -18.33 9.00 4.81
C GLN A 8 -16.99 9.39 4.17
N TYR A 9 -16.76 8.98 2.91
CA TYR A 9 -15.58 9.37 2.14
C TYR A 9 -15.47 10.89 2.04
N GLY A 10 -16.50 11.60 1.59
CA GLY A 10 -16.48 13.05 1.45
C GLY A 10 -16.15 13.80 2.75
N ARG A 11 -16.68 13.32 3.90
CA ARG A 11 -16.37 13.92 5.20
C ARG A 11 -14.90 13.71 5.62
N LEU A 12 -14.34 12.53 5.33
CA LEU A 12 -12.93 12.22 5.64
C LEU A 12 -11.98 12.90 4.64
N GLU A 13 -12.41 13.05 3.39
CA GLU A 13 -11.67 13.75 2.34
C GLU A 13 -11.36 15.20 2.72
N SER A 14 -12.33 15.92 3.27
CA SER A 14 -12.12 17.31 3.72
C SER A 14 -10.99 17.41 4.77
N ARG A 15 -10.88 16.44 5.67
CA ARG A 15 -9.80 16.39 6.67
C ARG A 15 -8.44 16.05 6.06
N ARG A 16 -8.43 15.23 5.01
CA ARG A 16 -7.21 14.85 4.29
C ARG A 16 -6.63 15.98 3.43
N ASN A 17 -7.46 16.91 2.96
CA ASN A 17 -7.06 17.92 1.97
C ASN A 17 -5.83 18.72 2.40
N VAL A 18 -5.65 19.05 3.67
CA VAL A 18 -4.46 19.75 4.18
C VAL A 18 -3.17 18.95 3.91
N PHE A 19 -3.22 17.64 4.11
CA PHE A 19 -2.08 16.74 3.84
C PHE A 19 -1.86 16.57 2.34
N LEU A 20 -2.95 16.54 1.57
CA LEU A 20 -2.91 16.40 0.11
C LEU A 20 -2.25 17.62 -0.56
N GLU A 21 -2.56 18.83 -0.11
CA GLU A 21 -1.92 20.03 -0.64
C GLU A 21 -0.41 20.06 -0.38
N ARG A 22 0.01 19.73 0.85
CA ARG A 22 1.45 19.59 1.17
C ARG A 22 2.13 18.52 0.31
N ALA A 23 1.47 17.38 0.11
CA ALA A 23 1.98 16.31 -0.74
C ALA A 23 2.17 16.76 -2.20
N ARG A 24 1.22 17.55 -2.74
CA ARG A 24 1.31 18.13 -4.08
C ARG A 24 2.45 19.13 -4.22
N GLU A 25 2.64 19.99 -3.22
CA GLU A 25 3.77 20.93 -3.20
C GLU A 25 5.11 20.19 -3.18
N SER A 26 5.25 19.18 -2.32
CA SER A 26 6.45 18.36 -2.27
C SER A 26 6.70 17.60 -3.57
N ALA A 27 5.65 17.04 -4.18
CA ALA A 27 5.74 16.35 -5.46
C ALA A 27 6.16 17.30 -6.58
N LEU A 28 5.64 18.54 -6.61
CA LEU A 28 5.99 19.53 -7.61
C LEU A 28 7.48 19.88 -7.63
N LEU A 29 8.13 19.83 -6.46
CA LEU A 29 9.56 20.11 -6.32
C LEU A 29 10.44 18.88 -6.55
N THR A 30 9.86 17.67 -6.57
CA THR A 30 10.60 16.41 -6.68
C THR A 30 10.17 15.64 -7.92
N ILE A 31 9.08 14.86 -7.82
CA ILE A 31 8.53 14.02 -8.88
C ILE A 31 7.04 14.36 -9.06
N PRO A 32 6.69 15.32 -9.93
CA PRO A 32 5.31 15.80 -10.09
C PRO A 32 4.28 14.73 -10.46
N THR A 33 4.72 13.65 -11.09
CA THR A 33 3.87 12.51 -11.48
C THR A 33 3.37 11.68 -10.30
N ILE A 34 4.05 11.73 -9.16
CA ILE A 34 3.65 10.97 -7.95
C ILE A 34 2.33 11.50 -7.40
N MET A 35 2.14 12.83 -7.41
CA MET A 35 0.93 13.47 -6.89
C MET A 35 0.52 14.63 -7.81
N PRO A 36 -0.17 14.35 -8.92
CA PRO A 36 -0.63 15.38 -9.85
C PRO A 36 -1.59 16.38 -9.17
N ARG A 37 -1.72 17.56 -9.75
CA ARG A 37 -2.68 18.58 -9.28
C ARG A 37 -4.11 18.08 -9.43
N ALA A 38 -5.01 18.66 -8.64
CA ALA A 38 -6.43 18.39 -8.78
C ALA A 38 -6.91 18.73 -10.21
N GLY A 39 -7.76 17.87 -10.78
CA GLY A 39 -8.25 18.05 -12.15
C GLY A 39 -7.25 17.67 -13.25
N PHE A 40 -6.13 17.02 -12.89
CA PHE A 40 -5.20 16.49 -13.88
C PHE A 40 -5.87 15.39 -14.71
N THR A 41 -5.73 15.49 -16.03
CA THR A 41 -6.18 14.51 -17.02
C THR A 41 -5.01 14.11 -17.90
N ASP A 42 -5.15 13.03 -18.67
CA ASP A 42 -4.09 12.56 -19.58
C ASP A 42 -3.68 13.61 -20.62
N ALA A 43 -4.58 14.54 -20.95
CA ALA A 43 -4.29 15.68 -21.83
C ALA A 43 -3.54 16.84 -21.12
N SER A 44 -3.41 16.80 -19.80
CA SER A 44 -2.80 17.87 -19.03
C SER A 44 -1.27 17.82 -19.13
N LYS A 45 -0.62 18.98 -19.32
CA LYS A 45 0.85 19.05 -19.26
C LYS A 45 1.33 19.04 -17.81
N ILE A 46 2.26 18.12 -17.51
CA ILE A 46 2.95 18.09 -16.23
C ILE A 46 4.05 19.15 -16.25
N ARG A 47 4.05 20.03 -15.24
CA ARG A 47 5.13 20.99 -15.06
C ARG A 47 6.38 20.23 -14.59
N THR A 48 7.39 20.19 -15.43
CA THR A 48 8.68 19.58 -15.11
C THR A 48 9.55 20.57 -14.32
N PRO A 49 10.13 20.16 -13.19
CA PRO A 49 11.11 21.00 -12.47
C PRO A 49 12.32 21.31 -13.34
N TYR A 50 12.89 22.51 -13.18
CA TYR A 50 14.10 22.92 -13.91
C TYR A 50 15.35 22.09 -13.53
N GLN A 51 15.33 21.48 -12.36
CA GLN A 51 16.42 20.65 -11.83
C GLN A 51 15.92 19.26 -11.46
N SER A 52 16.73 18.26 -11.72
CA SER A 52 16.42 16.86 -11.39
C SER A 52 16.91 16.43 -10.00
N ILE A 53 17.49 17.33 -9.20
CA ILE A 53 18.08 16.99 -7.91
C ILE A 53 17.07 16.38 -6.93
N GLY A 54 15.84 16.93 -6.88
CA GLY A 54 14.76 16.40 -6.05
C GLY A 54 14.37 14.99 -6.45
N ALA A 55 14.14 14.75 -7.75
CA ALA A 55 13.79 13.43 -8.27
C ALA A 55 14.93 12.41 -8.04
N ARG A 56 16.18 12.81 -8.26
CA ARG A 56 17.35 11.95 -7.99
C ARG A 56 17.47 11.62 -6.51
N GLY A 57 17.27 12.60 -5.64
CA GLY A 57 17.29 12.42 -4.18
C GLY A 57 16.22 11.42 -3.72
N VAL A 58 14.98 11.57 -4.18
CA VAL A 58 13.86 10.65 -3.85
C VAL A 58 14.17 9.24 -4.32
N ASN A 59 14.58 9.07 -5.59
CA ASN A 59 14.86 7.74 -6.12
C ASN A 59 16.06 7.07 -5.41
N ASN A 60 17.11 7.81 -5.10
CA ASN A 60 18.27 7.29 -4.37
C ASN A 60 17.87 6.87 -2.94
N LEU A 61 17.11 7.70 -2.23
CA LEU A 61 16.65 7.39 -0.88
C LEU A 61 15.70 6.19 -0.88
N ALA A 62 14.73 6.14 -1.80
CA ALA A 62 13.83 5.01 -1.93
C ALA A 62 14.57 3.70 -2.23
N ALA A 63 15.56 3.73 -3.12
CA ALA A 63 16.39 2.55 -3.42
C ALA A 63 17.19 2.08 -2.20
N LYS A 64 17.80 3.00 -1.45
CA LYS A 64 18.52 2.67 -0.22
C LYS A 64 17.60 2.10 0.86
N LEU A 65 16.41 2.69 1.04
CA LEU A 65 15.40 2.18 1.95
C LEU A 65 14.92 0.80 1.55
N GLN A 66 14.71 0.56 0.26
CA GLN A 66 14.31 -0.76 -0.23
C GLN A 66 15.38 -1.82 0.06
N MET A 67 16.64 -1.51 -0.17
CA MET A 67 17.74 -2.44 0.14
C MET A 67 17.91 -2.68 1.64
N ALA A 68 17.66 -1.68 2.46
CA ALA A 68 17.78 -1.80 3.92
C ALA A 68 16.61 -2.54 4.56
N LEU A 69 15.37 -2.28 4.09
CA LEU A 69 14.15 -2.88 4.66
C LEU A 69 13.81 -4.24 4.05
N PHE A 70 14.11 -4.42 2.77
CA PHE A 70 13.78 -5.61 1.99
C PHE A 70 15.00 -6.11 1.22
N PRO A 71 16.04 -6.58 1.92
CA PRO A 71 17.27 -7.05 1.28
C PRO A 71 16.96 -8.23 0.34
N PRO A 72 17.62 -8.29 -0.84
CA PRO A 72 17.43 -9.43 -1.74
C PRO A 72 18.00 -10.71 -1.13
N ASN A 73 17.29 -11.82 -1.34
CA ASN A 73 17.70 -13.17 -0.90
C ASN A 73 17.89 -13.32 0.62
N GLN A 74 17.31 -12.44 1.41
CA GLN A 74 17.32 -12.52 2.87
C GLN A 74 15.92 -12.31 3.41
N SER A 75 15.58 -13.00 4.50
CA SER A 75 14.35 -12.75 5.22
C SER A 75 14.40 -11.38 5.89
N PHE A 76 13.36 -10.57 5.65
CA PHE A 76 13.18 -9.28 6.31
C PHE A 76 12.23 -9.36 7.51
N PHE A 77 11.73 -10.54 7.82
CA PHE A 77 10.95 -10.84 9.00
C PHE A 77 11.38 -12.20 9.56
N ARG A 78 11.06 -12.44 10.82
CA ARG A 78 11.28 -13.72 11.50
C ARG A 78 10.00 -14.14 12.20
N LEU A 79 9.62 -15.40 12.03
CA LEU A 79 8.55 -16.01 12.79
C LEU A 79 9.14 -16.55 14.09
N THR A 80 8.55 -16.18 15.21
CA THR A 80 8.95 -16.68 16.53
C THR A 80 7.70 -17.03 17.32
N VAL A 81 7.80 -18.08 18.11
CA VAL A 81 6.81 -18.40 19.13
C VAL A 81 7.38 -17.92 20.48
N ASP A 82 6.53 -17.44 21.37
CA ASP A 82 6.95 -17.02 22.69
C ASP A 82 7.49 -18.20 23.51
N ASP A 83 8.48 -17.92 24.37
CA ASP A 83 9.18 -18.95 25.13
C ASP A 83 8.25 -19.76 26.05
N TYR A 84 7.16 -19.15 26.55
CA TYR A 84 6.19 -19.85 27.38
C TYR A 84 5.43 -20.91 26.57
N THR A 85 4.92 -20.55 25.42
CA THR A 85 4.21 -21.46 24.51
C THR A 85 5.13 -22.57 24.00
N ILE A 86 6.38 -22.24 23.67
CA ILE A 86 7.39 -23.26 23.28
C ILE A 86 7.62 -24.26 24.42
N ALA A 87 7.81 -23.78 25.65
CA ALA A 87 8.03 -24.65 26.79
C ALA A 87 6.83 -25.57 27.08
N GLU A 88 5.60 -25.04 26.89
CA GLU A 88 4.36 -25.81 27.05
C GLU A 88 4.26 -26.92 25.99
N ILE A 89 4.53 -26.58 24.72
CA ILE A 89 4.41 -27.54 23.60
C ILE A 89 5.53 -28.60 23.64
N THR A 90 6.76 -28.17 23.96
CA THR A 90 7.93 -29.06 23.92
C THR A 90 8.19 -29.83 25.24
N GLY A 91 7.51 -29.44 26.30
CA GLY A 91 7.80 -30.00 27.64
C GLY A 91 9.24 -29.72 28.12
N GLY A 92 9.89 -28.66 27.56
CA GLY A 92 11.30 -28.33 27.85
C GLY A 92 12.33 -29.14 27.08
N ASN A 93 11.93 -29.86 26.01
CA ASN A 93 12.82 -30.62 25.18
C ASN A 93 13.50 -29.71 24.13
N ASP A 94 14.84 -29.60 24.18
CA ASP A 94 15.63 -28.77 23.28
C ASP A 94 15.62 -29.26 21.82
N GLU A 95 15.53 -30.56 21.57
CA GLU A 95 15.43 -31.11 20.22
C GLU A 95 14.09 -30.74 19.56
N ALA A 96 12.98 -30.81 20.31
CA ALA A 96 11.67 -30.39 19.82
C ALA A 96 11.62 -28.90 19.58
N ARG A 97 12.30 -28.09 20.40
CA ARG A 97 12.45 -26.63 20.16
C ARG A 97 13.20 -26.34 18.86
N ALA A 98 14.33 -27.01 18.63
CA ALA A 98 15.11 -26.85 17.41
C ALA A 98 14.32 -27.25 16.15
N ALA A 99 13.51 -28.31 16.22
CA ALA A 99 12.64 -28.74 15.13
C ALA A 99 11.57 -27.66 14.80
N ILE A 100 10.94 -27.05 15.82
CA ILE A 100 9.98 -25.96 15.62
C ILE A 100 10.65 -24.75 14.95
N ASP A 101 11.85 -24.36 15.38
CA ASP A 101 12.59 -23.24 14.81
C ASP A 101 12.96 -23.52 13.33
N GLU A 102 13.32 -24.75 12.96
CA GLU A 102 13.59 -25.16 11.58
C GLU A 102 12.32 -25.12 10.71
N ASP A 103 11.19 -25.58 11.23
CA ASP A 103 9.91 -25.53 10.54
C ASP A 103 9.48 -24.09 10.29
N LEU A 104 9.60 -23.21 11.28
CA LEU A 104 9.31 -21.78 11.14
C LEU A 104 10.20 -21.12 10.10
N ALA A 105 11.50 -21.43 10.08
CA ALA A 105 12.42 -20.92 9.06
C ALA A 105 12.07 -21.43 7.65
N THR A 106 11.48 -22.61 7.54
CA THR A 106 11.00 -23.16 6.26
C THR A 106 9.76 -22.41 5.78
N VAL A 107 8.82 -22.10 6.68
CA VAL A 107 7.66 -21.27 6.38
C VAL A 107 8.08 -19.86 5.96
N GLU A 108 9.03 -19.23 6.67
CA GLU A 108 9.58 -17.90 6.29
C GLU A 108 10.10 -17.90 4.85
N ARG A 109 10.92 -18.88 4.49
CA ARG A 109 11.46 -19.02 3.13
C ARG A 109 10.37 -19.18 2.08
N SER A 110 9.35 -19.98 2.38
CA SER A 110 8.22 -20.20 1.48
C SER A 110 7.42 -18.92 1.23
N VAL A 111 7.14 -18.15 2.30
CA VAL A 111 6.44 -16.87 2.20
C VAL A 111 7.24 -15.85 1.39
N ILE A 112 8.56 -15.77 1.60
CA ILE A 112 9.41 -14.84 0.84
C ILE A 112 9.44 -15.22 -0.63
N ASN A 113 9.59 -16.49 -0.95
CA ASN A 113 9.61 -16.97 -2.34
C ASN A 113 8.29 -16.65 -3.05
N GLU A 114 7.16 -16.82 -2.37
CA GLU A 114 5.83 -16.45 -2.89
C GLU A 114 5.72 -14.95 -3.15
N LEU A 115 6.08 -14.12 -2.16
CA LEU A 115 6.05 -12.67 -2.30
C LEU A 115 6.98 -12.17 -3.41
N GLU A 116 8.17 -12.74 -3.56
CA GLU A 116 9.09 -12.39 -4.64
C GLU A 116 8.56 -12.89 -6.01
N GLY A 117 7.95 -14.07 -6.05
CA GLY A 117 7.30 -14.62 -7.24
C GLY A 117 6.14 -13.75 -7.73
N GLU A 118 5.40 -13.11 -6.84
CA GLU A 118 4.35 -12.14 -7.15
C GLU A 118 4.89 -10.74 -7.51
N GLY A 119 6.20 -10.53 -7.51
CA GLY A 119 6.82 -9.29 -7.94
C GLY A 119 6.70 -8.14 -6.95
N MET A 120 6.67 -8.41 -5.64
CA MET A 120 6.48 -7.43 -4.56
C MET A 120 7.43 -6.22 -4.62
N ARG A 121 8.61 -6.36 -5.24
CA ARG A 121 9.65 -5.31 -5.22
C ARG A 121 9.22 -4.01 -5.89
N ASN A 122 8.50 -4.10 -6.99
CA ASN A 122 8.04 -2.91 -7.72
C ASN A 122 6.99 -2.10 -6.93
N PRO A 123 5.91 -2.70 -6.42
CA PRO A 123 4.97 -1.99 -5.55
C PRO A 123 5.60 -1.41 -4.29
N LEU A 124 6.57 -2.11 -3.68
CA LEU A 124 7.30 -1.60 -2.52
C LEU A 124 8.18 -0.40 -2.87
N PHE A 125 8.88 -0.43 -4.00
CA PHE A 125 9.68 0.71 -4.44
C PHE A 125 8.81 1.95 -4.68
N GLU A 126 7.68 1.79 -5.36
CA GLU A 126 6.71 2.88 -5.55
C GLU A 126 6.15 3.38 -4.20
N ALA A 127 5.85 2.47 -3.28
CA ALA A 127 5.41 2.83 -1.94
C ALA A 127 6.45 3.68 -1.20
N LEU A 128 7.72 3.32 -1.27
CA LEU A 128 8.81 4.07 -0.64
C LEU A 128 8.99 5.45 -1.28
N ARG A 129 8.88 5.56 -2.61
CA ARG A 129 8.91 6.85 -3.32
C ARG A 129 7.76 7.76 -2.86
N HIS A 130 6.54 7.23 -2.81
CA HIS A 130 5.38 7.95 -2.31
C HIS A 130 5.56 8.34 -0.85
N LEU A 131 6.03 7.43 0.00
CA LEU A 131 6.25 7.70 1.42
C LEU A 131 7.25 8.84 1.64
N VAL A 132 8.35 8.88 0.88
CA VAL A 132 9.36 9.94 0.97
C VAL A 132 8.80 11.30 0.53
N VAL A 133 7.95 11.34 -0.50
CA VAL A 133 7.42 12.59 -1.06
C VAL A 133 6.16 13.07 -0.34
N THR A 134 5.21 12.16 -0.07
CA THR A 134 3.87 12.50 0.42
C THR A 134 3.66 12.16 1.89
N GLY A 135 4.56 11.37 2.50
CA GLY A 135 4.48 10.92 3.88
C GLY A 135 3.43 9.82 4.14
N ASN A 136 2.61 9.47 3.13
CA ASN A 136 1.54 8.49 3.28
C ASN A 136 1.34 7.70 2.00
N TYR A 137 1.17 6.38 2.15
CA TYR A 137 0.83 5.47 1.07
C TYR A 137 0.06 4.28 1.64
N LEU A 138 -0.85 3.72 0.90
CA LEU A 138 -1.58 2.53 1.30
C LEU A 138 -1.15 1.34 0.45
N LEU A 139 -0.60 0.33 1.11
CA LEU A 139 -0.35 -0.98 0.51
C LEU A 139 -1.49 -1.92 0.90
N TYR A 140 -2.01 -2.62 -0.08
CA TYR A 140 -3.00 -3.66 0.11
C TYR A 140 -2.44 -4.98 -0.43
N LEU A 141 -2.36 -5.96 0.45
CA LEU A 141 -1.97 -7.32 0.12
C LEU A 141 -3.25 -8.17 0.10
N PRO A 142 -3.78 -8.52 -1.08
CA PRO A 142 -4.94 -9.40 -1.18
C PRO A 142 -4.57 -10.83 -0.77
N ALA A 143 -5.56 -11.64 -0.42
CA ALA A 143 -5.35 -13.06 -0.13
C ALA A 143 -4.90 -13.87 -1.36
N LYS A 144 -5.15 -13.37 -2.55
CA LYS A 144 -4.70 -13.93 -3.82
C LYS A 144 -4.36 -12.78 -4.78
N GLY A 145 -3.28 -12.92 -5.53
CA GLY A 145 -2.80 -11.95 -6.51
C GLY A 145 -1.83 -10.92 -5.94
N SER A 146 -1.28 -10.11 -6.82
CA SER A 146 -0.18 -9.21 -6.52
C SER A 146 -0.57 -8.05 -5.59
N MET A 147 0.41 -7.56 -4.85
CA MET A 147 0.30 -6.38 -3.98
C MET A 147 -0.16 -5.14 -4.76
N LYS A 148 -1.13 -4.40 -4.22
CA LYS A 148 -1.65 -3.16 -4.80
C LYS A 148 -1.29 -1.95 -3.95
N GLY A 149 -0.95 -0.86 -4.61
CA GLY A 149 -0.61 0.39 -3.96
C GLY A 149 -1.59 1.50 -4.29
N PHE A 150 -1.91 2.34 -3.30
CA PHE A 150 -2.82 3.47 -3.46
C PHE A 150 -2.16 4.76 -2.95
N SER A 151 -2.11 5.75 -3.83
CA SER A 151 -1.63 7.09 -3.51
C SER A 151 -2.60 7.82 -2.57
N LEU A 152 -2.10 8.84 -1.87
CA LEU A 152 -2.83 9.58 -0.84
C LEU A 152 -4.17 10.18 -1.32
N ASP A 153 -4.31 10.48 -2.59
CA ASP A 153 -5.55 11.00 -3.19
C ASP A 153 -6.66 9.95 -3.35
N LYS A 154 -6.30 8.65 -3.34
CA LYS A 154 -7.24 7.55 -3.61
C LYS A 154 -7.86 6.94 -2.36
N PHE A 155 -7.36 7.24 -1.16
CA PHE A 155 -7.91 6.66 0.06
C PHE A 155 -8.12 7.68 1.17
N VAL A 156 -8.98 7.36 2.09
CA VAL A 156 -9.21 8.11 3.33
C VAL A 156 -9.26 7.14 4.51
N VAL A 157 -8.84 7.64 5.67
CA VAL A 157 -8.67 6.84 6.88
C VAL A 157 -9.45 7.46 8.03
N SER A 158 -10.13 6.64 8.80
CA SER A 158 -10.69 7.00 10.10
C SER A 158 -9.92 6.28 11.21
N ARG A 159 -9.42 7.05 12.17
CA ARG A 159 -8.76 6.55 13.36
C ARG A 159 -9.54 6.93 14.61
N ASP A 160 -9.35 6.18 15.68
CA ASP A 160 -9.85 6.55 16.99
C ASP A 160 -8.90 7.55 17.70
N PRO A 161 -9.25 8.06 18.90
CA PRO A 161 -8.38 8.96 19.64
C PRO A 161 -7.04 8.35 20.05
N SER A 162 -6.95 7.02 20.16
CA SER A 162 -5.70 6.30 20.47
C SER A 162 -4.81 6.12 19.22
N GLY A 163 -5.29 6.52 18.04
CA GLY A 163 -4.60 6.38 16.76
C GLY A 163 -4.84 5.05 16.04
N ALA A 164 -5.59 4.13 16.64
CA ALA A 164 -5.91 2.84 16.02
C ALA A 164 -6.79 3.01 14.78
N LEU A 165 -6.51 2.21 13.76
CA LEU A 165 -7.21 2.23 12.48
C LEU A 165 -8.60 1.64 12.63
N LYS A 166 -9.64 2.45 12.40
CA LYS A 166 -11.05 1.99 12.41
C LYS A 166 -11.59 1.64 11.04
N LYS A 167 -11.25 2.45 10.05
CA LYS A 167 -11.80 2.30 8.70
C LYS A 167 -10.85 2.90 7.67
N VAL A 168 -10.71 2.20 6.55
CA VAL A 168 -10.11 2.70 5.32
C VAL A 168 -11.18 2.66 4.24
N ILE A 169 -11.31 3.73 3.46
CA ILE A 169 -12.17 3.76 2.28
C ILE A 169 -11.30 4.14 1.10
N ILE A 170 -11.29 3.29 0.08
CA ILE A 170 -10.54 3.48 -1.16
C ILE A 170 -11.53 3.92 -2.24
N LYS A 171 -11.11 4.88 -3.07
CA LYS A 171 -11.82 5.32 -4.25
C LYS A 171 -11.05 4.90 -5.48
N GLU A 172 -11.61 4.00 -6.25
CA GLU A 172 -11.08 3.56 -7.54
C GLU A 172 -12.09 3.85 -8.65
N SER A 173 -11.57 4.04 -9.86
CA SER A 173 -12.37 4.13 -11.08
C SER A 173 -12.06 2.91 -11.93
N PHE A 174 -13.08 2.17 -12.27
CA PHE A 174 -12.97 0.99 -13.13
C PHE A 174 -13.72 1.25 -14.42
N SER A 175 -13.24 0.68 -15.52
CA SER A 175 -14.05 0.54 -16.73
C SER A 175 -15.17 -0.46 -16.45
N PRO A 176 -16.41 -0.21 -16.92
CA PRO A 176 -17.52 -1.15 -16.76
C PRO A 176 -17.18 -2.57 -17.22
N ASP A 177 -16.41 -2.69 -18.30
CA ASP A 177 -16.02 -3.97 -18.90
C ASP A 177 -15.14 -4.84 -17.99
N THR A 178 -14.53 -4.25 -16.96
CA THR A 178 -13.64 -4.94 -16.02
C THR A 178 -14.30 -5.33 -14.72
N LEU A 179 -15.56 -4.92 -14.54
CA LEU A 179 -16.32 -5.20 -13.31
C LEU A 179 -17.12 -6.50 -13.45
N ASP A 180 -17.24 -7.20 -12.33
CA ASP A 180 -18.11 -8.36 -12.22
C ASP A 180 -19.57 -7.94 -12.50
N PRO A 181 -20.35 -8.71 -13.30
CA PRO A 181 -21.75 -8.42 -13.59
C PRO A 181 -22.62 -8.17 -12.35
N ASP A 182 -22.35 -8.89 -11.26
CA ASP A 182 -23.07 -8.72 -10.00
C ASP A 182 -22.82 -7.32 -9.39
N VAL A 183 -21.61 -6.80 -9.51
CA VAL A 183 -21.25 -5.45 -9.04
C VAL A 183 -21.89 -4.38 -9.91
N LEU A 184 -21.95 -4.58 -11.22
CA LEU A 184 -22.63 -3.69 -12.17
C LEU A 184 -24.13 -3.59 -11.86
N ALA A 185 -24.78 -4.72 -11.60
CA ALA A 185 -26.19 -4.77 -11.24
C ALA A 185 -26.49 -4.02 -9.93
N ILE A 186 -25.63 -4.17 -8.91
CA ILE A 186 -25.75 -3.44 -7.63
C ILE A 186 -25.53 -1.93 -7.84
N ALA A 187 -24.62 -1.55 -8.74
CA ALA A 187 -24.33 -0.16 -9.05
C ALA A 187 -25.44 0.52 -9.88
N GLY A 188 -26.38 -0.24 -10.43
CA GLY A 188 -27.45 0.26 -11.31
C GLY A 188 -26.90 0.74 -12.67
N PHE A 189 -25.78 0.17 -13.10
CA PHE A 189 -25.18 0.48 -14.40
C PHE A 189 -25.72 -0.49 -15.46
N ASP A 190 -26.31 0.07 -16.51
CA ASP A 190 -26.75 -0.71 -17.69
C ASP A 190 -25.71 -0.57 -18.82
N PRO A 191 -24.96 -1.63 -19.11
CA PRO A 191 -23.93 -1.58 -20.18
C PRO A 191 -24.54 -1.32 -21.57
N ALA A 192 -25.82 -1.63 -21.79
CA ALA A 192 -26.50 -1.36 -23.06
C ALA A 192 -26.93 0.10 -23.27
N ALA A 193 -26.90 0.92 -22.23
CA ALA A 193 -27.27 2.33 -22.30
C ALA A 193 -26.06 3.28 -22.57
N SER A 194 -24.86 2.73 -22.85
CA SER A 194 -23.61 3.48 -22.97
C SER A 194 -23.07 3.60 -24.39
N ASP A 195 -23.87 3.28 -25.42
CA ASP A 195 -23.54 3.51 -26.84
C ASP A 195 -24.04 4.86 -27.34
#